data_c5f1013d67bab8dd298c6017df10b69c
#
_entry.id   c5f1013d67bab8dd298c6017df10b69c
#
_cell.length_a   1.000
_cell.length_b   1.000
_cell.length_c   1.000
_cell.angle_alpha   90.00
_cell.angle_beta   90.00
_cell.angle_gamma   90.00
#
_symmetry.space_group_name_H-M   'P 1'
#
loop_
_entity.id
_entity.type
_entity.pdbx_description
1 polymer ?
#
loop_
_entity_poly.entity_id
_entity_poly.type
_entity_poly.pdbx_seq_one_letter_code
_entity_poly.pdbx_strand_id
1 'polypeptide(L)'
;MIHTELTAKRFDSPDETREFVDSMGKAEIVHLGDRTASRSTFKPGWRWSDHVKPLAGTDRCEVFHLGYVLSGKMRITMHDGHSIEIGPGDVIEVPPDHDAEVLGEADCVLVDFGDMADYAVAHHD
;
A
#
# COMPACT_ATOMS: atom_id res chain seq x y z
N MET A 1 5.41 9.56 -20.53
CA MET A 1 5.03 10.98 -20.76
C MET A 1 5.45 11.82 -19.57
N ILE A 2 6.01 12.97 -19.82
CA ILE A 2 6.40 13.90 -18.77
C ILE A 2 5.17 14.75 -18.40
N HIS A 3 4.87 14.83 -17.11
CA HIS A 3 3.81 15.67 -16.61
C HIS A 3 4.32 17.12 -16.57
N THR A 4 3.69 17.99 -17.34
CA THR A 4 4.18 19.38 -17.51
C THR A 4 3.30 20.42 -16.81
N GLU A 5 2.16 20.03 -16.23
CA GLU A 5 1.27 20.94 -15.54
C GLU A 5 1.60 21.01 -14.05
N LEU A 6 1.57 22.23 -13.50
CA LEU A 6 1.64 22.42 -12.05
C LEU A 6 0.33 21.97 -11.44
N THR A 7 0.35 20.92 -10.64
CA THR A 7 -0.85 20.26 -10.15
C THR A 7 -0.73 19.94 -8.67
N ALA A 8 -1.83 20.11 -7.95
CA ALA A 8 -1.95 19.63 -6.57
C ALA A 8 -3.26 18.84 -6.44
N LYS A 9 -3.18 17.70 -5.75
CA LYS A 9 -4.35 16.87 -5.44
C LYS A 9 -4.36 16.52 -3.95
N ARG A 10 -5.50 16.05 -3.48
CA ARG A 10 -5.66 15.67 -2.07
C ARG A 10 -6.11 14.23 -1.97
N PHE A 11 -5.56 13.50 -0.98
CA PHE A 11 -6.03 12.14 -0.71
C PHE A 11 -7.48 12.11 -0.21
N ASP A 12 -7.95 13.21 0.39
CA ASP A 12 -9.35 13.29 0.84
C ASP A 12 -10.35 13.34 -0.32
N SER A 13 -9.87 13.62 -1.53
CA SER A 13 -10.66 13.61 -2.76
C SER A 13 -9.91 12.78 -3.80
N PRO A 14 -9.78 11.46 -3.58
CA PRO A 14 -8.94 10.63 -4.43
C PRO A 14 -9.55 10.44 -5.82
N ASP A 15 -8.67 10.18 -6.80
CA ASP A 15 -9.10 9.81 -8.14
C ASP A 15 -9.75 8.42 -8.14
N GLU A 16 -9.27 7.54 -7.28
CA GLU A 16 -9.89 6.22 -7.07
C GLU A 16 -9.62 5.74 -5.64
N THR A 17 -10.50 4.84 -5.18
CA THR A 17 -10.34 4.16 -3.89
C THR A 17 -10.42 2.66 -4.13
N ARG A 18 -9.46 1.91 -3.60
CA ARG A 18 -9.43 0.46 -3.68
C ARG A 18 -9.57 -0.11 -2.29
N GLU A 19 -10.63 -0.87 -2.05
CA GLU A 19 -10.88 -1.45 -0.74
C GLU A 19 -10.24 -2.83 -0.63
N PHE A 20 -9.75 -3.13 0.58
CA PHE A 20 -9.23 -4.45 0.89
C PHE A 20 -10.37 -5.38 1.28
N VAL A 21 -10.13 -6.68 1.15
CA VAL A 21 -11.12 -7.72 1.48
C VAL A 21 -11.56 -7.59 2.94
N ASP A 22 -12.82 -7.89 3.22
CA ASP A 22 -13.44 -7.89 4.56
C ASP A 22 -13.41 -6.51 5.24
N SER A 23 -13.42 -5.44 4.48
CA SER A 23 -13.41 -4.07 5.01
C SER A 23 -12.22 -3.79 5.91
N MET A 24 -11.08 -4.41 5.63
CA MET A 24 -9.87 -4.30 6.45
C MET A 24 -8.99 -3.10 6.10
N GLY A 25 -9.52 -2.16 5.35
CA GLY A 25 -8.85 -0.93 5.00
C GLY A 25 -9.03 -0.57 3.55
N LYS A 26 -8.27 0.42 3.10
CA LYS A 26 -8.38 0.93 1.73
C LYS A 26 -7.10 1.64 1.30
N ALA A 27 -6.92 1.78 0.00
CA ALA A 27 -5.92 2.64 -0.62
C ALA A 27 -6.65 3.75 -1.38
N GLU A 28 -6.34 4.99 -1.02
CA GLU A 28 -6.85 6.19 -1.70
C GLU A 28 -5.77 6.66 -2.64
N ILE A 29 -6.08 6.74 -3.94
CA ILE A 29 -5.08 6.93 -4.99
C ILE A 29 -5.34 8.21 -5.76
N VAL A 30 -4.28 8.99 -5.97
CA VAL A 30 -4.31 10.16 -6.85
C VAL A 30 -3.33 9.95 -8.00
N HIS A 31 -3.70 10.46 -9.17
CA HIS A 31 -2.87 10.40 -10.36
C HIS A 31 -2.37 11.81 -10.70
N LEU A 32 -1.07 11.93 -10.90
CA LEU A 32 -0.39 13.19 -11.23
C LEU A 32 0.41 12.94 -12.51
N GLY A 33 -0.25 13.11 -13.66
CA GLY A 33 0.34 12.73 -14.93
C GLY A 33 0.45 11.21 -15.03
N ASP A 34 1.65 10.70 -15.27
CA ASP A 34 1.93 9.26 -15.31
C ASP A 34 2.42 8.72 -13.96
N ARG A 35 2.39 9.54 -12.92
CA ARG A 35 2.80 9.15 -11.57
C ARG A 35 1.58 8.90 -10.70
N THR A 36 1.76 8.07 -9.69
CA THR A 36 0.70 7.68 -8.76
C THR A 36 1.19 7.88 -7.34
N ALA A 37 0.33 8.42 -6.50
CA ALA A 37 0.57 8.46 -5.06
C ALA A 37 -0.64 7.86 -4.36
N SER A 38 -0.41 7.23 -3.21
CA SER A 38 -1.50 6.65 -2.44
C SER A 38 -1.35 6.95 -0.95
N ARG A 39 -2.51 7.01 -0.28
CA ARG A 39 -2.57 6.94 1.18
C ARG A 39 -3.38 5.69 1.51
N SER A 40 -2.72 4.73 2.13
CA SER A 40 -3.36 3.46 2.48
C SER A 40 -3.59 3.39 3.98
N THR A 41 -4.78 2.96 4.36
CA THR A 41 -5.16 2.72 5.75
C THR A 41 -5.38 1.23 5.93
N PHE A 42 -4.62 0.64 6.84
CA PHE A 42 -4.67 -0.79 7.15
C PHE A 42 -5.19 -0.95 8.57
N LYS A 43 -6.29 -1.66 8.73
CA LYS A 43 -6.91 -1.84 10.05
C LYS A 43 -6.18 -2.89 10.88
N PRO A 44 -6.36 -2.86 12.22
CA PRO A 44 -5.79 -3.92 13.06
C PRO A 44 -6.24 -5.30 12.58
N GLY A 45 -5.29 -6.22 12.49
CA GLY A 45 -5.53 -7.54 11.96
C GLY A 45 -5.36 -7.68 10.45
N TRP A 46 -5.15 -6.57 9.75
CA TRP A 46 -4.90 -6.64 8.31
C TRP A 46 -3.62 -7.42 8.04
N ARG A 47 -3.69 -8.28 7.02
CA ARG A 47 -2.55 -9.03 6.50
C ARG A 47 -2.69 -9.11 4.99
N TRP A 48 -1.62 -8.83 4.26
CA TRP A 48 -1.68 -8.83 2.81
C TRP A 48 -2.18 -10.18 2.26
N SER A 49 -1.66 -11.28 2.80
CA SER A 49 -2.02 -12.63 2.34
C SER A 49 -3.50 -12.98 2.55
N ASP A 50 -4.18 -12.32 3.51
CA ASP A 50 -5.60 -12.54 3.77
C ASP A 50 -6.50 -11.53 3.06
N HIS A 51 -6.06 -10.27 2.94
CA HIS A 51 -6.94 -9.16 2.61
C HIS A 51 -6.63 -8.48 1.26
N VAL A 52 -5.49 -8.76 0.65
CA VAL A 52 -5.14 -8.26 -0.68
C VAL A 52 -4.86 -9.40 -1.66
N LYS A 53 -4.24 -10.47 -1.21
CA LYS A 53 -3.93 -11.63 -2.05
C LYS A 53 -5.14 -12.14 -2.84
N PRO A 54 -6.35 -12.22 -2.28
CA PRO A 54 -7.51 -12.65 -3.06
C PRO A 54 -7.81 -11.74 -4.26
N LEU A 55 -7.42 -10.47 -4.20
CA LEU A 55 -7.56 -9.52 -5.30
C LEU A 55 -6.39 -9.61 -6.27
N ALA A 56 -5.18 -9.73 -5.74
CA ALA A 56 -3.95 -9.67 -6.53
C ALA A 56 -3.72 -10.93 -7.37
N GLY A 57 -4.07 -12.10 -6.84
CA GLY A 57 -3.88 -13.35 -7.54
C GLY A 57 -2.45 -13.88 -7.55
N THR A 58 -1.56 -13.30 -6.75
CA THR A 58 -0.17 -13.74 -6.59
C THR A 58 0.06 -14.26 -5.17
N ASP A 59 1.12 -15.04 -4.95
CA ASP A 59 1.43 -15.60 -3.64
C ASP A 59 1.93 -14.55 -2.65
N ARG A 60 2.60 -13.52 -3.15
CA ARG A 60 3.11 -12.39 -2.37
C ARG A 60 2.88 -11.10 -3.15
N CYS A 61 2.98 -9.98 -2.44
CA CYS A 61 2.85 -8.68 -3.08
C CYS A 61 4.05 -8.44 -4.01
N GLU A 62 3.77 -8.15 -5.27
CA GLU A 62 4.79 -7.91 -6.28
C GLU A 62 4.96 -6.42 -6.60
N VAL A 63 4.35 -5.55 -5.81
CA VAL A 63 4.44 -4.11 -5.98
C VAL A 63 5.65 -3.57 -5.22
N PHE A 64 6.45 -2.74 -5.89
CA PHE A 64 7.51 -1.97 -5.25
C PHE A 64 6.91 -0.80 -4.49
N HIS A 65 7.30 -0.63 -3.24
CA HIS A 65 6.83 0.48 -2.40
C HIS A 65 7.97 1.42 -2.04
N LEU A 66 7.71 2.72 -2.15
CA LEU A 66 8.54 3.78 -1.60
C LEU A 66 7.61 4.66 -0.79
N GLY A 67 7.70 4.59 0.52
CA GLY A 67 6.68 5.19 1.34
C GLY A 67 7.16 5.82 2.63
N TYR A 68 6.20 6.42 3.31
CA TYR A 68 6.38 7.07 4.60
C TYR A 68 5.25 6.65 5.54
N VAL A 69 5.61 6.19 6.74
CA VAL A 69 4.64 5.75 7.73
C VAL A 69 4.13 6.96 8.50
N LEU A 70 2.83 7.23 8.45
CA LEU A 70 2.19 8.31 9.18
C LEU A 70 1.78 7.87 10.59
N SER A 71 1.23 6.66 10.73
CA SER A 71 0.76 6.16 12.01
C SER A 71 0.70 4.63 12.01
N GLY A 72 0.65 4.04 13.21
CA GLY A 72 0.53 2.60 13.38
C GLY A 72 1.85 1.88 13.17
N LYS A 73 1.78 0.54 13.18
CA LYS A 73 2.95 -0.32 13.03
C LYS A 73 2.63 -1.48 12.10
N MET A 74 3.64 -1.92 11.38
CA MET A 74 3.51 -3.01 10.42
C MET A 74 4.78 -3.86 10.42
N ARG A 75 4.63 -5.17 10.22
CA ARG A 75 5.75 -6.08 9.92
C ARG A 75 5.70 -6.44 8.45
N ILE A 76 6.83 -6.31 7.77
CA ILE A 76 6.98 -6.69 6.38
C ILE A 76 7.96 -7.85 6.31
N THR A 77 7.58 -8.92 5.62
CA THR A 77 8.38 -10.15 5.52
C THR A 77 8.64 -10.47 4.06
N MET A 78 9.92 -10.60 3.70
CA MET A 78 10.33 -11.00 2.36
C MET A 78 10.20 -12.51 2.19
N HIS A 79 10.22 -12.97 0.94
CA HIS A 79 10.09 -14.39 0.61
C HIS A 79 11.17 -15.28 1.24
N ASP A 80 12.33 -14.72 1.55
CA ASP A 80 13.44 -15.44 2.18
C ASP A 80 13.34 -15.48 3.71
N GLY A 81 12.28 -14.90 4.28
CA GLY A 81 12.05 -14.86 5.72
C GLY A 81 12.62 -13.62 6.41
N HIS A 82 13.41 -12.80 5.71
CA HIS A 82 13.88 -11.54 6.28
C HIS A 82 12.71 -10.61 6.55
N SER A 83 12.65 -10.03 7.74
CA SER A 83 11.55 -9.13 8.10
C SER A 83 12.02 -7.91 8.85
N ILE A 84 11.22 -6.84 8.74
CA ILE A 84 11.40 -5.61 9.51
C ILE A 84 10.07 -5.17 10.08
N GLU A 85 10.14 -4.43 11.19
CA GLU A 85 8.99 -3.74 11.74
C GLU A 85 9.16 -2.25 11.49
N ILE A 86 8.08 -1.61 11.04
CA ILE A 86 8.07 -0.18 10.71
C ILE A 86 7.04 0.54 11.55
N GLY A 87 7.27 1.82 11.80
CA GLY A 87 6.39 2.66 12.60
C GLY A 87 6.46 4.12 12.16
N PRO A 88 5.73 5.02 12.86
CA PRO A 88 5.60 6.42 12.45
C PRO A 88 6.97 7.08 12.29
N GLY A 89 7.13 7.78 11.16
CA GLY A 89 8.37 8.47 10.83
C GLY A 89 9.34 7.68 9.97
N ASP A 90 9.08 6.38 9.75
CA ASP A 90 9.94 5.58 8.90
C ASP A 90 9.70 5.88 7.43
N VAL A 91 10.79 6.07 6.69
CA VAL A 91 10.78 6.06 5.23
C VAL A 91 11.19 4.66 4.81
N ILE A 92 10.39 4.04 3.97
CA ILE A 92 10.58 2.62 3.62
C ILE A 92 10.76 2.42 2.13
N GLU A 93 11.60 1.45 1.80
CA GLU A 93 11.71 0.91 0.46
C GLU A 93 11.46 -0.59 0.56
N VAL A 94 10.43 -1.07 -0.14
CA VAL A 94 10.01 -2.48 -0.06
C VAL A 94 10.05 -3.07 -1.45
N PRO A 95 10.99 -3.97 -1.72
CA PRO A 95 11.05 -4.65 -3.02
C PRO A 95 9.85 -5.59 -3.22
N PRO A 96 9.56 -5.98 -4.46
CA PRO A 96 8.55 -7.01 -4.72
C PRO A 96 8.83 -8.33 -3.99
N ASP A 97 7.80 -9.14 -3.87
CA ASP A 97 7.86 -10.49 -3.29
C ASP A 97 7.89 -10.49 -1.77
N HIS A 98 6.94 -9.75 -1.19
CA HIS A 98 6.79 -9.62 0.26
C HIS A 98 5.35 -9.88 0.70
N ASP A 99 5.19 -10.17 2.00
CA ASP A 99 3.94 -10.15 2.73
C ASP A 99 4.03 -9.07 3.81
N ALA A 100 2.91 -8.66 4.37
CA ALA A 100 2.89 -7.64 5.40
C ALA A 100 1.70 -7.83 6.32
N GLU A 101 1.84 -7.41 7.59
CA GLU A 101 0.76 -7.47 8.56
C GLU A 101 0.82 -6.28 9.51
N VAL A 102 -0.36 -5.81 9.92
CA VAL A 102 -0.46 -4.75 10.93
C VAL A 102 -0.18 -5.33 12.31
N LEU A 103 0.62 -4.60 13.08
CA LEU A 103 0.92 -4.95 14.47
C LEU A 103 0.15 -4.03 15.40
N GLY A 104 -0.28 -4.57 16.53
CA GLY A 104 -1.00 -3.79 17.54
C GLY A 104 -2.45 -3.56 17.21
N GLU A 105 -3.06 -2.58 17.89
CA GLU A 105 -4.51 -2.35 17.86
C GLU A 105 -4.92 -1.04 17.19
N ALA A 106 -3.97 -0.32 16.59
CA ALA A 106 -4.24 0.93 15.88
C ALA A 106 -4.12 0.73 14.37
N ASP A 107 -4.85 1.56 13.63
CA ASP A 107 -4.70 1.60 12.17
C ASP A 107 -3.27 1.97 11.80
N CYS A 108 -2.75 1.34 10.74
CA CYS A 108 -1.48 1.73 10.14
C CYS A 108 -1.77 2.53 8.89
N VAL A 109 -1.21 3.73 8.78
CA VAL A 109 -1.42 4.61 7.64
C VAL A 109 -0.09 4.91 6.97
N LEU A 110 -0.02 4.63 5.67
CA LEU A 110 1.17 4.83 4.84
C LEU A 110 0.85 5.73 3.66
N VAL A 111 1.79 6.62 3.33
CA VAL A 111 1.78 7.31 2.05
C VAL A 111 2.82 6.63 1.17
N ASP A 112 2.48 6.33 -0.09
CA ASP A 112 3.30 5.54 -0.99
C ASP A 112 3.39 6.21 -2.35
N PHE A 113 4.60 6.30 -2.88
CA PHE A 113 4.90 6.88 -4.19
C PHE A 113 5.53 5.87 -5.14
N GLY A 114 5.45 4.58 -4.82
CA GLY A 114 5.98 3.50 -5.63
C GLY A 114 5.04 3.09 -6.76
N ASP A 115 5.10 1.82 -7.15
CA ASP A 115 4.35 1.30 -8.29
C ASP A 115 2.92 0.93 -7.90
N MET A 116 2.11 1.96 -7.58
CA MET A 116 0.76 1.74 -7.04
C MET A 116 -0.31 1.50 -8.10
N ALA A 117 0.04 1.56 -9.39
CA ALA A 117 -0.95 1.40 -10.46
C ALA A 117 -1.73 0.08 -10.34
N ASP A 118 -1.04 -1.01 -9.99
CA ASP A 118 -1.65 -2.34 -9.89
C ASP A 118 -1.93 -2.80 -8.47
N TYR A 119 -1.63 -1.97 -7.45
CA TYR A 119 -1.80 -2.37 -6.06
C TYR A 119 -3.29 -2.55 -5.72
N ALA A 120 -3.62 -3.69 -5.11
CA ALA A 120 -4.99 -4.04 -4.69
C ALA A 120 -6.03 -3.97 -5.82
N VAL A 121 -5.59 -4.11 -7.07
CA VAL A 121 -6.48 -4.23 -8.22
C VAL A 121 -6.86 -5.70 -8.37
N ALA A 122 -8.15 -5.97 -8.58
CA ALA A 122 -8.60 -7.34 -8.83
C ALA A 122 -8.14 -7.81 -10.21
N HIS A 123 -7.48 -8.96 -10.25
CA HIS A 123 -7.05 -9.58 -11.50
C HIS A 123 -7.97 -10.74 -11.84
N HIS A 124 -8.48 -10.72 -13.08
CA HIS A 124 -9.34 -11.76 -13.61
C HIS A 124 -8.62 -12.49 -14.74
N ASP A 125 -8.52 -13.78 -14.63
CA ASP A 125 -7.95 -14.62 -15.68
C ASP A 125 -9.01 -15.03 -16.70
#